data_e0d14e5886ab90fae66fdfc988d1f4a3
#
_entry.id   e0d14e5886ab90fae66fdfc988d1f4a3
#
_cell.length_a   1.000
_cell.length_b   1.000
_cell.length_c   1.000
_cell.angle_alpha   90.00
_cell.angle_beta   90.00
_cell.angle_gamma   90.00
#
_symmetry.space_group_name_H-M   'P 1'
#
loop_
_entity.id
_entity.type
_entity.pdbx_description
1 polymer ?
#
loop_
_entity_poly.entity_id
_entity_poly.type
_entity_poly.pdbx_seq_one_letter_code
_entity_poly.pdbx_strand_id
1 'polypeptide(L)'
;MRILLVEPNYKNKYPPMGLMKISTYHKGRGDEVTFYKGVMDSAEFYGKHYDRVYITSLFTFYYNQTVKTIKSYEKLISPEKIFIGGIMVSLMKEKIKEDIDDRISILTGLLTDSSILGLGDSVNIDILPLDYSILDDIVYKYPAGDNYFAYISRGCTNKCSFCAVPILEPEFCMTNNIVQQVKTIGEEFGEKKNLLLLDN
;
A
#
# COMPACT_ATOMS: atom_id res chain seq x y z
N MET A 1 5.14 -14.06 -10.70
CA MET A 1 4.71 -12.84 -11.44
C MET A 1 5.69 -11.72 -11.19
N ARG A 2 5.66 -10.69 -12.05
CA ARG A 2 6.38 -9.43 -11.82
C ARG A 2 5.41 -8.34 -11.39
N ILE A 3 5.62 -7.81 -10.21
CA ILE A 3 4.72 -6.87 -9.52
C ILE A 3 5.38 -5.50 -9.43
N LEU A 4 4.67 -4.46 -9.85
CA LEU A 4 5.09 -3.09 -9.64
C LEU A 4 4.23 -2.45 -8.54
N LEU A 5 4.89 -1.98 -7.49
CA LEU A 5 4.28 -1.18 -6.42
C LEU A 5 4.57 0.30 -6.69
N VAL A 6 3.55 1.14 -6.66
CA VAL A 6 3.67 2.56 -7.02
C VAL A 6 3.13 3.44 -5.89
N GLU A 7 3.96 4.37 -5.43
CA GLU A 7 3.51 5.53 -4.68
C GLU A 7 3.57 6.76 -5.60
N PRO A 8 2.49 7.54 -5.77
CA PRO A 8 2.55 8.79 -6.52
C PRO A 8 3.64 9.72 -5.98
N ASN A 9 4.20 10.58 -6.82
CA ASN A 9 5.37 11.39 -6.48
C ASN A 9 5.04 12.60 -5.56
N TYR A 10 4.37 12.34 -4.44
CA TYR A 10 4.20 13.33 -3.37
C TYR A 10 5.24 13.14 -2.26
N LYS A 11 5.53 14.21 -1.53
CA LYS A 11 6.43 14.13 -0.36
C LYS A 11 5.66 13.56 0.83
N ASN A 12 6.22 12.52 1.46
CA ASN A 12 5.64 11.89 2.63
C ASN A 12 6.70 11.67 3.70
N LYS A 13 6.31 11.77 4.97
CA LYS A 13 7.17 11.49 6.12
C LYS A 13 7.34 9.99 6.34
N TYR A 14 6.26 9.22 6.15
CA TYR A 14 6.19 7.78 6.42
C TYR A 14 6.24 6.97 5.13
N PRO A 15 6.87 5.78 5.13
CA PRO A 15 6.85 4.89 3.98
C PRO A 15 5.43 4.34 3.71
N PRO A 16 5.17 3.83 2.50
CA PRO A 16 3.85 3.33 2.12
C PRO A 16 3.60 1.93 2.69
N MET A 17 3.26 1.84 3.98
CA MET A 17 3.13 0.57 4.73
C MET A 17 2.18 -0.44 4.07
N GLY A 18 1.10 0.02 3.44
CA GLY A 18 0.21 -0.86 2.68
C GLY A 18 0.94 -1.57 1.53
N LEU A 19 1.79 -0.85 0.79
CA LEU A 19 2.61 -1.46 -0.27
C LEU A 19 3.70 -2.36 0.30
N MET A 20 4.30 -2.02 1.45
CA MET A 20 5.29 -2.88 2.12
C MET A 20 4.68 -4.23 2.53
N LYS A 21 3.42 -4.26 2.99
CA LYS A 21 2.68 -5.50 3.30
C LYS A 21 2.33 -6.28 2.03
N ILE A 22 1.90 -5.60 0.97
CA ILE A 22 1.65 -6.23 -0.34
C ILE A 22 2.93 -6.84 -0.90
N SER A 23 4.09 -6.18 -0.69
CA SER A 23 5.40 -6.75 -1.06
C SER A 23 5.67 -8.05 -0.33
N THR A 24 5.54 -8.07 1.01
CA THR A 24 5.71 -9.28 1.81
C THR A 24 4.81 -10.42 1.31
N TYR A 25 3.55 -10.12 1.01
CA TYR A 25 2.60 -11.09 0.47
C TYR A 25 3.08 -11.67 -0.87
N HIS A 26 3.45 -10.82 -1.83
CA HIS A 26 3.87 -11.27 -3.14
C HIS A 26 5.22 -12.01 -3.11
N LYS A 27 6.19 -11.51 -2.35
CA LYS A 27 7.49 -12.21 -2.18
C LYS A 27 7.31 -13.58 -1.52
N GLY A 28 6.41 -13.70 -0.55
CA GLY A 28 6.04 -14.99 0.06
C GLY A 28 5.45 -16.00 -0.94
N ARG A 29 4.89 -15.52 -2.05
CA ARG A 29 4.40 -16.34 -3.17
C ARG A 29 5.49 -16.65 -4.20
N GLY A 30 6.70 -16.12 -4.06
CA GLY A 30 7.79 -16.24 -5.05
C GLY A 30 7.67 -15.25 -6.22
N ASP A 31 6.89 -14.20 -6.09
CA ASP A 31 6.78 -13.15 -7.09
C ASP A 31 7.96 -12.17 -6.99
N GLU A 32 8.37 -11.60 -8.11
CA GLU A 32 9.37 -10.53 -8.19
C GLU A 32 8.67 -9.18 -7.98
N VAL A 33 9.11 -8.40 -6.99
CA VAL A 33 8.49 -7.13 -6.62
C VAL A 33 9.47 -5.98 -6.86
N THR A 34 9.00 -4.92 -7.51
CA THR A 34 9.73 -3.65 -7.68
C THR A 34 8.88 -2.52 -7.11
N PHE A 35 9.49 -1.60 -6.39
CA PHE A 35 8.83 -0.38 -5.91
C PHE A 35 9.29 0.83 -6.70
N TYR A 36 8.34 1.71 -7.03
CA TYR A 36 8.63 2.96 -7.76
C TYR A 36 7.83 4.13 -7.19
N LYS A 37 8.48 5.29 -7.14
CA LYS A 37 7.84 6.53 -6.68
C LYS A 37 7.61 7.47 -7.86
N GLY A 38 6.36 7.64 -8.24
CA GLY A 38 5.93 8.44 -9.39
C GLY A 38 5.51 7.61 -10.59
N VAL A 39 5.82 8.08 -11.79
CA VAL A 39 5.53 7.40 -13.05
C VAL A 39 6.84 6.92 -13.65
N MET A 40 6.96 5.62 -13.86
CA MET A 40 8.11 4.99 -14.49
C MET A 40 8.18 5.38 -15.97
N ASP A 41 9.38 5.54 -16.50
CA ASP A 41 9.58 5.72 -17.93
C ASP A 41 9.05 4.52 -18.72
N SER A 42 8.46 4.77 -19.89
CA SER A 42 7.83 3.72 -20.68
C SER A 42 8.81 2.65 -21.18
N ALA A 43 10.01 3.03 -21.55
CA ALA A 43 11.03 2.07 -22.00
C ALA A 43 11.48 1.16 -20.86
N GLU A 44 11.67 1.71 -19.66
CA GLU A 44 11.96 0.92 -18.45
C GLU A 44 10.80 -0.01 -18.10
N PHE A 45 9.55 0.50 -18.14
CA PHE A 45 8.35 -0.27 -17.84
C PHE A 45 8.21 -1.48 -18.77
N TYR A 46 8.28 -1.27 -20.08
CA TYR A 46 8.17 -2.35 -21.07
C TYR A 46 9.35 -3.32 -21.03
N GLY A 47 10.54 -2.85 -20.68
CA GLY A 47 11.71 -3.73 -20.51
C GLY A 47 11.57 -4.75 -19.37
N LYS A 48 10.79 -4.40 -18.34
CA LYS A 48 10.58 -5.27 -17.16
C LYS A 48 9.36 -6.19 -17.28
N HIS A 49 8.38 -5.90 -18.15
CA HIS A 49 7.16 -6.71 -18.39
C HIS A 49 6.38 -7.05 -17.11
N TYR A 50 5.76 -6.06 -16.47
CA TYR A 50 4.97 -6.27 -15.26
C TYR A 50 3.63 -6.97 -15.53
N ASP A 51 3.26 -7.88 -14.63
CA ASP A 51 1.98 -8.60 -14.65
C ASP A 51 0.89 -7.83 -13.93
N ARG A 52 1.25 -7.07 -12.87
CA ARG A 52 0.33 -6.26 -12.05
C ARG A 52 1.00 -4.98 -11.56
N VAL A 53 0.18 -3.94 -11.40
CA VAL A 53 0.58 -2.65 -10.82
C VAL A 53 -0.35 -2.33 -9.64
N TYR A 54 0.23 -2.09 -8.47
CA TYR A 54 -0.50 -1.62 -7.28
C TYR A 54 -0.15 -0.16 -7.02
N ILE A 55 -1.14 0.73 -7.02
CA ILE A 55 -0.94 2.16 -6.79
C ILE A 55 -1.58 2.54 -5.46
N THR A 56 -0.78 3.07 -4.53
CA THR A 56 -1.27 3.54 -3.23
C THR A 56 -1.75 4.99 -3.29
N SER A 57 -2.64 5.35 -2.37
CA SER A 57 -3.08 6.72 -2.15
C SER A 57 -3.09 7.07 -0.67
N LEU A 58 -2.80 8.32 -0.32
CA LEU A 58 -2.71 8.72 1.08
C LEU A 58 -3.75 9.78 1.41
N PHE A 59 -3.47 11.05 1.22
CA PHE A 59 -4.35 12.16 1.62
C PHE A 59 -5.22 12.65 0.48
N THR A 60 -6.43 13.11 0.80
CA THR A 60 -7.42 13.61 -0.17
C THR A 60 -6.93 14.81 -0.97
N PHE A 61 -6.05 15.65 -0.42
CA PHE A 61 -5.44 16.77 -1.14
C PHE A 61 -4.41 16.36 -2.19
N TYR A 62 -3.99 15.10 -2.24
CA TYR A 62 -3.18 14.53 -3.33
C TYR A 62 -4.03 13.89 -4.45
N TYR A 63 -5.34 14.10 -4.46
CA TYR A 63 -6.27 13.50 -5.41
C TYR A 63 -5.80 13.65 -6.87
N ASN A 64 -5.61 14.89 -7.33
CA ASN A 64 -5.23 15.17 -8.71
C ASN A 64 -3.89 14.51 -9.11
N GLN A 65 -2.92 14.48 -8.18
CA GLN A 65 -1.63 13.85 -8.42
C GLN A 65 -1.76 12.32 -8.52
N THR A 66 -2.60 11.71 -7.68
CA THR A 66 -2.87 10.28 -7.70
C THR A 66 -3.60 9.89 -8.99
N VAL A 67 -4.66 10.60 -9.37
CA VAL A 67 -5.39 10.36 -10.63
C VAL A 67 -4.45 10.49 -11.84
N LYS A 68 -3.59 11.53 -11.86
CA LYS A 68 -2.59 11.69 -12.94
C LYS A 68 -1.64 10.50 -13.01
N THR A 69 -1.20 9.97 -11.87
CA THR A 69 -0.34 8.79 -11.82
C THR A 69 -1.08 7.56 -12.37
N ILE A 70 -2.31 7.31 -11.93
CA ILE A 70 -3.13 6.19 -12.43
C ILE A 70 -3.29 6.27 -13.95
N LYS A 71 -3.73 7.43 -14.48
CA LYS A 71 -3.90 7.66 -15.93
C LYS A 71 -2.61 7.48 -16.74
N SER A 72 -1.46 7.67 -16.13
CA SER A 72 -0.19 7.39 -16.78
C SER A 72 0.06 5.89 -16.91
N TYR A 73 -0.26 5.11 -15.88
CA TYR A 73 -0.12 3.65 -15.94
C TYR A 73 -1.21 2.98 -16.79
N GLU A 74 -2.42 3.54 -16.92
CA GLU A 74 -3.45 3.09 -17.88
C GLU A 74 -2.94 3.07 -19.34
N LYS A 75 -1.96 3.91 -19.67
CA LYS A 75 -1.32 3.94 -21.00
C LYS A 75 -0.24 2.89 -21.18
N LEU A 76 0.25 2.31 -20.09
CA LEU A 76 1.40 1.40 -20.09
C LEU A 76 0.98 -0.08 -19.95
N ILE A 77 -0.15 -0.33 -19.28
CA ILE A 77 -0.63 -1.68 -19.00
C ILE A 77 -2.15 -1.72 -19.05
N SER A 78 -2.71 -2.88 -19.34
CA SER A 78 -4.16 -3.11 -19.36
C SER A 78 -4.80 -2.77 -18.00
N PRO A 79 -5.90 -2.00 -17.96
CA PRO A 79 -6.53 -1.54 -16.72
C PRO A 79 -6.89 -2.66 -15.73
N GLU A 80 -7.25 -3.85 -16.22
CA GLU A 80 -7.57 -5.03 -15.39
C GLU A 80 -6.37 -5.51 -14.53
N LYS A 81 -5.17 -5.08 -14.88
CA LYS A 81 -3.93 -5.40 -14.16
C LYS A 81 -3.54 -4.30 -13.16
N ILE A 82 -4.33 -3.22 -13.07
CA ILE A 82 -4.10 -2.11 -12.16
C ILE A 82 -5.00 -2.25 -10.94
N PHE A 83 -4.40 -2.15 -9.77
CA PHE A 83 -5.07 -2.18 -8.47
C PHE A 83 -4.75 -0.87 -7.74
N ILE A 84 -5.78 -0.16 -7.28
CA ILE A 84 -5.60 1.08 -6.53
C ILE A 84 -6.17 0.95 -5.14
N GLY A 85 -5.50 1.51 -4.14
CA GLY A 85 -5.95 1.43 -2.75
C GLY A 85 -5.40 2.54 -1.87
N GLY A 86 -5.65 2.42 -0.58
CA GLY A 86 -5.21 3.36 0.44
C GLY A 86 -6.31 4.34 0.89
N ILE A 87 -5.96 5.25 1.78
CA ILE A 87 -6.89 6.09 2.52
C ILE A 87 -7.76 6.95 1.58
N MET A 88 -7.14 7.70 0.68
CA MET A 88 -7.87 8.60 -0.21
C MET A 88 -8.83 7.85 -1.13
N VAL A 89 -8.39 6.76 -1.74
CA VAL A 89 -9.22 5.91 -2.61
C VAL A 89 -10.42 5.35 -1.83
N SER A 90 -10.20 4.90 -0.59
CA SER A 90 -11.28 4.37 0.25
C SER A 90 -12.34 5.43 0.59
N LEU A 91 -11.91 6.67 0.87
CA LEU A 91 -12.81 7.78 1.23
C LEU A 91 -13.52 8.40 0.02
N MET A 92 -12.90 8.36 -1.16
CA MET A 92 -13.37 9.04 -2.36
C MET A 92 -13.69 8.06 -3.50
N LYS A 93 -14.10 6.83 -3.15
CA LYS A 93 -14.32 5.73 -4.10
C LYS A 93 -15.21 6.11 -5.27
N GLU A 94 -16.35 6.75 -5.01
CA GLU A 94 -17.29 7.08 -6.07
C GLU A 94 -16.73 8.17 -7.01
N LYS A 95 -16.05 9.17 -6.43
CA LYS A 95 -15.41 10.21 -7.23
C LYS A 95 -14.27 9.66 -8.11
N ILE A 96 -13.45 8.76 -7.58
CA ILE A 96 -12.32 8.25 -8.36
C ILE A 96 -12.78 7.36 -9.53
N LYS A 97 -13.91 6.65 -9.40
CA LYS A 97 -14.53 5.90 -10.49
C LYS A 97 -14.91 6.76 -11.69
N GLU A 98 -15.24 8.03 -11.48
CA GLU A 98 -15.56 8.97 -12.56
C GLU A 98 -14.33 9.38 -13.37
N ASP A 99 -13.14 9.28 -12.76
CA ASP A 99 -11.90 9.80 -13.31
C ASP A 99 -10.96 8.74 -13.92
N ILE A 100 -11.21 7.45 -13.68
CA ILE A 100 -10.35 6.33 -14.11
C ILE A 100 -11.13 5.29 -14.93
N ASP A 101 -10.41 4.36 -15.58
CA ASP A 101 -11.04 3.24 -16.31
C ASP A 101 -11.79 2.31 -15.33
N ASP A 102 -13.00 1.89 -15.67
CA ASP A 102 -13.91 1.09 -14.84
C ASP A 102 -13.41 -0.34 -14.59
N ARG A 103 -12.45 -0.83 -15.37
CA ARG A 103 -11.81 -2.13 -15.22
C ARG A 103 -10.71 -2.16 -14.16
N ILE A 104 -10.29 -1.00 -13.65
CA ILE A 104 -9.31 -0.90 -12.57
C ILE A 104 -9.91 -1.41 -11.27
N SER A 105 -9.18 -2.30 -10.58
CA SER A 105 -9.61 -2.82 -9.28
C SER A 105 -9.40 -1.81 -8.16
N ILE A 106 -10.49 -1.43 -7.48
CA ILE A 106 -10.47 -0.48 -6.34
C ILE A 106 -10.52 -1.27 -5.02
N LEU A 107 -9.41 -1.22 -4.28
CA LEU A 107 -9.25 -1.87 -2.98
C LEU A 107 -9.52 -0.85 -1.86
N THR A 108 -10.59 -1.04 -1.11
CA THR A 108 -11.01 -0.13 -0.02
C THR A 108 -10.83 -0.76 1.35
N GLY A 109 -10.53 0.06 2.35
CA GLY A 109 -10.32 -0.39 3.73
C GLY A 109 -9.01 -1.17 3.92
N LEU A 110 -8.99 -2.04 4.91
CA LEU A 110 -7.86 -2.91 5.22
C LEU A 110 -7.86 -4.15 4.33
N LEU A 111 -6.67 -4.60 3.91
CA LEU A 111 -6.50 -5.85 3.17
C LEU A 111 -6.45 -7.05 4.13
N THR A 112 -7.60 -7.41 4.69
CA THR A 112 -7.75 -8.54 5.61
C THR A 112 -7.93 -9.89 4.91
N ASP A 113 -8.15 -9.88 3.60
CA ASP A 113 -8.30 -11.10 2.78
C ASP A 113 -7.72 -10.89 1.38
N SER A 114 -6.71 -11.69 1.02
CA SER A 114 -6.06 -11.65 -0.29
C SER A 114 -6.94 -12.18 -1.43
N SER A 115 -8.04 -12.86 -1.14
CA SER A 115 -8.95 -13.38 -2.18
C SER A 115 -9.47 -12.29 -3.12
N ILE A 116 -9.58 -11.04 -2.64
CA ILE A 116 -9.94 -9.86 -3.45
C ILE A 116 -8.93 -9.57 -4.57
N LEU A 117 -7.71 -10.07 -4.44
CA LEU A 117 -6.67 -9.93 -5.47
C LEU A 117 -6.79 -10.97 -6.60
N GLY A 118 -7.69 -11.96 -6.44
CA GLY A 118 -7.95 -12.98 -7.46
C GLY A 118 -6.75 -13.90 -7.73
N LEU A 119 -5.94 -14.21 -6.71
CA LEU A 119 -4.74 -15.06 -6.80
C LEU A 119 -4.93 -16.47 -6.24
N GLY A 120 -6.18 -16.82 -5.86
CA GLY A 120 -6.56 -18.17 -5.47
C GLY A 120 -6.18 -18.56 -4.04
N ASP A 121 -5.88 -17.58 -3.20
CA ASP A 121 -5.59 -17.77 -1.77
C ASP A 121 -6.42 -16.80 -0.90
N SER A 122 -6.38 -17.03 0.41
CA SER A 122 -7.03 -16.18 1.42
C SER A 122 -6.04 -15.97 2.57
N VAL A 123 -5.29 -14.87 2.48
CA VAL A 123 -4.26 -14.46 3.45
C VAL A 123 -4.64 -13.10 4.01
N ASN A 124 -4.57 -12.93 5.32
CA ASN A 124 -4.71 -11.60 5.93
C ASN A 124 -3.42 -10.80 5.72
N ILE A 125 -3.42 -9.94 4.68
CA ILE A 125 -2.25 -9.12 4.33
C ILE A 125 -2.01 -8.04 5.39
N ASP A 126 -3.04 -7.57 6.10
CA ASP A 126 -2.89 -6.49 7.08
C ASP A 126 -2.02 -6.87 8.29
N ILE A 127 -1.91 -8.16 8.61
CA ILE A 127 -1.04 -8.63 9.71
C ILE A 127 0.38 -8.99 9.29
N LEU A 128 0.70 -8.97 7.99
CA LEU A 128 2.03 -9.32 7.51
C LEU A 128 3.09 -8.28 7.94
N PRO A 129 4.34 -8.70 8.19
CA PRO A 129 5.43 -7.78 8.49
C PRO A 129 5.69 -6.85 7.31
N LEU A 130 6.26 -5.68 7.60
CA LEU A 130 6.60 -4.68 6.60
C LEU A 130 7.91 -5.07 5.89
N ASP A 131 7.89 -5.13 4.58
CA ASP A 131 9.09 -5.34 3.75
C ASP A 131 9.82 -4.01 3.53
N TYR A 132 10.90 -3.79 4.29
CA TYR A 132 11.71 -2.59 4.17
C TYR A 132 12.62 -2.59 2.95
N SER A 133 12.88 -3.74 2.33
CA SER A 133 13.78 -3.81 1.17
C SER A 133 13.28 -3.02 -0.03
N ILE A 134 11.95 -2.83 -0.17
CA ILE A 134 11.40 -2.02 -1.26
C ILE A 134 11.83 -0.54 -1.20
N LEU A 135 12.24 -0.07 -0.02
CA LEU A 135 12.70 1.32 0.14
C LEU A 135 14.09 1.54 -0.47
N ASP A 136 14.82 0.48 -0.76
CA ASP A 136 16.13 0.54 -1.42
C ASP A 136 16.00 0.73 -2.94
N ASP A 137 14.84 0.42 -3.52
CA ASP A 137 14.55 0.58 -4.94
C ASP A 137 14.49 2.05 -5.38
N ILE A 138 14.35 2.99 -4.44
CA ILE A 138 14.11 4.41 -4.73
C ILE A 138 15.13 5.34 -4.08
N VAL A 139 15.39 6.47 -4.73
CA VAL A 139 16.30 7.53 -4.23
C VAL A 139 15.67 8.30 -3.06
N TYR A 140 14.34 8.44 -3.03
CA TYR A 140 13.64 9.20 -1.98
C TYR A 140 13.80 8.53 -0.62
N LYS A 141 14.31 9.27 0.36
CA LYS A 141 14.43 8.78 1.74
C LYS A 141 13.29 9.34 2.59
N TYR A 142 12.48 8.44 3.15
CA TYR A 142 11.39 8.82 4.07
C TYR A 142 11.99 9.28 5.40
N PRO A 143 11.64 10.48 5.90
CA PRO A 143 12.19 10.98 7.17
C PRO A 143 12.00 10.04 8.37
N ALA A 144 10.91 9.27 8.38
CA ALA A 144 10.63 8.29 9.41
C ALA A 144 10.95 6.83 8.97
N GLY A 145 11.62 6.61 7.84
CA GLY A 145 11.83 5.28 7.27
C GLY A 145 12.62 4.30 8.14
N ASP A 146 13.46 4.81 9.04
CA ASP A 146 14.30 4.00 9.93
C ASP A 146 13.65 3.77 11.31
N ASN A 147 12.35 3.46 11.31
CA ASN A 147 11.60 3.09 12.52
C ASN A 147 10.78 1.82 12.26
N TYR A 148 10.47 1.08 13.33
CA TYR A 148 9.40 0.09 13.29
C TYR A 148 8.05 0.82 13.26
N PHE A 149 7.12 0.30 12.50
CA PHE A 149 5.72 0.78 12.47
C PHE A 149 4.80 -0.36 12.87
N ALA A 150 3.93 -0.11 13.81
CA ALA A 150 3.00 -1.12 14.31
C ALA A 150 1.67 -0.50 14.73
N TYR A 151 0.69 -1.37 14.89
CA TYR A 151 -0.63 -1.05 15.45
C TYR A 151 -0.88 -1.99 16.63
N ILE A 152 -1.32 -1.46 17.76
CA ILE A 152 -1.84 -2.24 18.90
C ILE A 152 -3.33 -2.52 18.67
N SER A 153 -4.01 -1.58 18.01
CA SER A 153 -5.43 -1.68 17.69
C SER A 153 -5.72 -1.26 16.26
N ARG A 154 -6.88 -1.65 15.77
CA ARG A 154 -7.48 -1.17 14.54
C ARG A 154 -8.87 -0.63 14.85
N GLY A 155 -9.30 0.36 14.07
CA GLY A 155 -10.58 1.04 14.30
C GLY A 155 -10.57 1.93 15.54
N CYS A 156 -11.75 2.43 15.89
CA CYS A 156 -11.94 3.27 17.06
C CYS A 156 -13.32 3.02 17.64
N THR A 157 -13.45 3.05 18.97
CA THR A 157 -14.75 2.94 19.66
C THR A 157 -15.62 4.18 19.46
N ASN A 158 -15.03 5.34 19.12
CA ASN A 158 -15.75 6.56 18.81
C ASN A 158 -16.15 6.60 17.32
N LYS A 159 -17.30 7.22 17.04
CA LYS A 159 -17.82 7.42 15.67
C LYS A 159 -17.98 8.91 15.37
N CYS A 160 -16.89 9.68 15.49
CA CYS A 160 -16.89 11.11 15.25
C CYS A 160 -17.22 11.40 13.77
N SER A 161 -18.15 12.33 13.52
CA SER A 161 -18.65 12.64 12.18
C SER A 161 -17.60 13.21 11.21
N PHE A 162 -16.54 13.79 11.73
CA PHE A 162 -15.42 14.35 10.95
C PHE A 162 -14.25 13.36 10.75
N CYS A 163 -14.32 12.18 11.37
CA CYS A 163 -13.20 11.22 11.37
C CYS A 163 -13.35 10.20 10.26
N ALA A 164 -12.25 9.90 9.58
CA ALA A 164 -12.20 8.88 8.53
C ALA A 164 -12.18 7.44 9.07
N VAL A 165 -11.74 7.25 10.32
CA VAL A 165 -11.53 5.90 10.90
C VAL A 165 -12.78 5.03 10.85
N PRO A 166 -14.00 5.48 11.22
CA PRO A 166 -15.19 4.64 11.12
C PRO A 166 -15.53 4.15 9.71
N ILE A 167 -15.02 4.84 8.67
CA ILE A 167 -15.20 4.44 7.25
C ILE A 167 -14.12 3.45 6.84
N LEU A 168 -12.87 3.70 7.26
CA LEU A 168 -11.70 2.91 6.86
C LEU A 168 -11.58 1.60 7.64
N GLU A 169 -11.89 1.68 8.94
CA GLU A 169 -11.73 0.62 9.93
C GLU A 169 -12.97 0.61 10.84
N PRO A 170 -14.12 0.09 10.36
CA PRO A 170 -15.42 0.22 11.04
C PRO A 170 -15.51 -0.54 12.36
N GLU A 171 -14.67 -1.56 12.55
CA GLU A 171 -14.65 -2.41 13.73
C GLU A 171 -13.41 -2.14 14.57
N PHE A 172 -13.61 -1.96 15.87
CA PHE A 172 -12.48 -1.87 16.80
C PHE A 172 -12.02 -3.27 17.18
N CYS A 173 -10.72 -3.54 17.00
CA CYS A 173 -10.11 -4.78 17.45
C CYS A 173 -8.67 -4.56 17.93
N MET A 174 -8.21 -5.40 18.86
CA MET A 174 -6.81 -5.41 19.31
C MET A 174 -5.97 -6.29 18.39
N THR A 175 -4.73 -5.86 18.11
CA THR A 175 -3.74 -6.63 17.38
C THR A 175 -2.63 -7.08 18.34
N ASN A 176 -2.25 -8.35 18.29
CA ASN A 176 -1.32 -8.93 19.28
C ASN A 176 0.00 -9.41 18.66
N ASN A 177 0.37 -8.92 17.49
CA ASN A 177 1.53 -9.43 16.76
C ASN A 177 2.75 -8.50 16.73
N ILE A 178 2.75 -7.41 17.51
CA ILE A 178 3.83 -6.40 17.50
C ILE A 178 5.18 -7.02 17.80
N VAL A 179 5.30 -7.82 18.86
CA VAL A 179 6.57 -8.41 19.26
C VAL A 179 7.14 -9.28 18.14
N GLN A 180 6.28 -10.08 17.52
CA GLN A 180 6.69 -10.93 16.39
C GLN A 180 7.10 -10.09 15.18
N GLN A 181 6.35 -9.04 14.84
CA GLN A 181 6.67 -8.15 13.73
C GLN A 181 8.02 -7.43 13.95
N VAL A 182 8.24 -6.86 15.13
CA VAL A 182 9.52 -6.19 15.48
C VAL A 182 10.68 -7.16 15.37
N LYS A 183 10.52 -8.38 15.90
CA LYS A 183 11.55 -9.41 15.82
C LYS A 183 11.86 -9.79 14.36
N THR A 184 10.84 -10.12 13.57
CA THR A 184 11.00 -10.49 12.15
C THR A 184 11.67 -9.37 11.36
N ILE A 185 11.22 -8.12 11.53
CA ILE A 185 11.80 -6.96 10.83
C ILE A 185 13.25 -6.74 11.26
N GLY A 186 13.56 -6.85 12.57
CA GLY A 186 14.92 -6.70 13.08
C GLY A 186 15.87 -7.77 12.54
N GLU A 187 15.43 -9.02 12.47
CA GLU A 187 16.22 -10.14 11.93
C GLU A 187 16.45 -10.00 10.42
N GLU A 188 15.47 -9.54 9.67
CA GLU A 188 15.50 -9.50 8.20
C GLU A 188 16.13 -8.20 7.64
N PHE A 189 15.82 -7.05 8.25
CA PHE A 189 16.19 -5.72 7.74
C PHE A 189 17.07 -4.91 8.71
N GLY A 190 17.57 -5.53 9.76
CA GLY A 190 18.32 -4.87 10.82
C GLY A 190 17.47 -4.08 11.81
N GLU A 191 18.02 -3.83 12.99
CA GLU A 191 17.32 -3.11 14.04
C GLU A 191 17.02 -1.65 13.65
N LYS A 192 15.82 -1.18 14.02
CA LYS A 192 15.38 0.20 13.80
C LYS A 192 15.49 1.01 15.08
N LYS A 193 15.58 2.34 14.94
CA LYS A 193 15.83 3.25 16.07
C LYS A 193 14.69 3.31 17.07
N ASN A 194 13.46 3.32 16.60
CA ASN A 194 12.29 3.51 17.45
C ASN A 194 11.12 2.65 16.97
N LEU A 195 10.15 2.44 17.84
CA LEU A 195 8.84 1.89 17.50
C LEU A 195 7.81 3.02 17.47
N LEU A 196 7.18 3.21 16.33
CA LEU A 196 6.08 4.17 16.13
C LEU A 196 4.75 3.40 16.10
N LEU A 197 3.93 3.63 17.10
CA LEU A 197 2.55 3.14 17.13
C LEU A 197 1.66 4.10 16.35
N LEU A 198 0.82 3.53 15.48
CA LEU A 198 -0.03 4.27 14.54
C LEU A 198 -1.52 4.07 14.86
N ASP A 199 -1.82 3.84 16.12
CA ASP A 199 -3.18 3.67 16.63
C ASP A 199 -4.00 4.97 16.56
N ASN A 200 -5.33 4.83 16.57
CA ASN A 200 -6.30 5.93 16.49
C ASN A 200 -6.74 6.43 17.87
#